data_5127335685f13958f74801a414e1a205
#
_entry.id   5127335685f13958f74801a414e1a205
#
_cell.length_a   1.000
_cell.length_b   1.000
_cell.length_c   1.000
_cell.angle_alpha   90.00
_cell.angle_beta   90.00
_cell.angle_gamma   90.00
#
_symmetry.space_group_name_H-M   'P 1'
#
loop_
_entity.id
_entity.type
_entity.pdbx_description
1 polymer ?
#
loop_
_entity_poly.entity_id
_entity_poly.type
_entity_poly.pdbx_seq_one_letter_code
_entity_poly.pdbx_strand_id
1 'polypeptide(L)'
;MIIEAKLKGNVSRAAHPIGCKAALKKQIDYVKGQPRFDGPKNVLILGASSSYGLASRIVTAFGAGADTIGFSFERGISDERLATAGWWNNIFFKEEAEKEGLMAKNFIGDAFSNEMKEAVIEYIKNEFGGKIDLLIYSVASGMRKDPDTGVTYRSAIKPIGETVSGTNINLETGGLYEQVIEPATEEEIENTVKVMGGEDWERWIHALNDAGVIDEGFKSFDIEGVDYEQELDLDALKKLKP
;
A
#
# COMPACT_ATOMS: atom_id res chain seq x y z
N MET A 1 16.35 12.76 21.70
CA MET A 1 15.17 13.53 21.28
C MET A 1 13.95 12.74 21.76
N ILE A 2 13.09 13.35 22.53
CA ILE A 2 11.82 12.76 22.96
C ILE A 2 10.77 13.25 21.97
N ILE A 3 10.12 12.33 21.26
CA ILE A 3 9.00 12.63 20.37
C ILE A 3 7.73 12.25 21.12
N GLU A 4 6.93 13.25 21.44
CA GLU A 4 5.62 13.03 22.04
C GLU A 4 4.60 12.65 20.97
N ALA A 5 3.83 11.60 21.24
CA ALA A 5 2.74 11.22 20.36
C ALA A 5 1.68 12.32 20.36
N LYS A 6 1.35 12.83 19.17
CA LYS A 6 0.25 13.78 18.97
C LYS A 6 -0.89 13.07 18.25
N LEU A 7 -1.98 12.88 18.96
CA LEU A 7 -3.22 12.42 18.37
C LEU A 7 -4.01 13.64 17.85
N LYS A 8 -4.60 13.49 16.67
CA LYS A 8 -5.61 14.41 16.14
C LYS A 8 -6.72 13.57 15.52
N GLY A 9 -7.86 13.52 16.20
CA GLY A 9 -8.89 12.52 15.93
C GLY A 9 -8.31 11.11 16.08
N ASN A 10 -8.49 10.26 15.09
CA ASN A 10 -8.01 8.87 15.10
C ASN A 10 -6.61 8.70 14.46
N VAL A 11 -5.87 9.81 14.24
CA VAL A 11 -4.57 9.77 13.57
C VAL A 11 -3.44 10.16 14.52
N SER A 12 -2.47 9.25 14.72
CA SER A 12 -1.21 9.57 15.39
C SER A 12 -0.25 10.23 14.40
N ARG A 13 0.26 11.42 14.75
CA ARG A 13 1.15 12.23 13.89
C ARG A 13 2.61 12.23 14.32
N ALA A 14 2.98 11.39 15.28
CA ALA A 14 4.34 11.35 15.82
C ALA A 14 4.98 9.98 15.59
N ALA A 15 5.48 9.77 14.36
CA ALA A 15 6.31 8.60 14.08
C ALA A 15 7.71 8.80 14.65
N HIS A 16 8.15 7.90 15.53
CA HIS A 16 9.50 7.91 16.08
C HIS A 16 10.45 7.15 15.16
N PRO A 17 11.49 7.77 14.57
CA PRO A 17 12.37 7.10 13.59
C PRO A 17 12.98 5.80 14.10
N ILE A 18 13.55 5.81 15.32
CA ILE A 18 14.16 4.61 15.92
C ILE A 18 13.09 3.54 16.20
N GLY A 19 11.88 3.95 16.61
CA GLY A 19 10.76 3.02 16.79
C GLY A 19 10.34 2.36 15.48
N CYS A 20 10.24 3.12 14.39
CA CYS A 20 9.96 2.60 13.05
C CYS A 20 11.06 1.63 12.60
N LYS A 21 12.34 1.99 12.80
CA LYS A 21 13.48 1.10 12.49
C LYS A 21 13.41 -0.22 13.27
N ALA A 22 13.14 -0.16 14.58
CA ALA A 22 13.05 -1.34 15.42
C ALA A 22 11.86 -2.24 15.03
N ALA A 23 10.69 -1.65 14.74
CA ALA A 23 9.51 -2.38 14.30
C ALA A 23 9.73 -3.06 12.95
N LEU A 24 10.31 -2.35 11.99
CA LEU A 24 10.67 -2.89 10.68
C LEU A 24 11.67 -4.04 10.81
N LYS A 25 12.74 -3.81 11.57
CA LYS A 25 13.77 -4.85 11.79
C LYS A 25 13.17 -6.12 12.39
N LYS A 26 12.26 -6.02 13.34
CA LYS A 26 11.57 -7.18 13.93
C LYS A 26 10.82 -7.99 12.88
N GLN A 27 10.16 -7.34 11.93
CA GLN A 27 9.46 -8.01 10.82
C GLN A 27 10.45 -8.69 9.86
N ILE A 28 11.54 -8.00 9.50
CA ILE A 28 12.62 -8.57 8.67
C ILE A 28 13.25 -9.78 9.34
N ASP A 29 13.61 -9.68 10.63
CA ASP A 29 14.21 -10.79 11.39
C ASP A 29 13.25 -11.99 11.47
N TYR A 30 11.95 -11.76 11.60
CA TYR A 30 10.96 -12.82 11.56
C TYR A 30 10.96 -13.55 10.21
N VAL A 31 10.93 -12.83 9.10
CA VAL A 31 10.95 -13.42 7.74
C VAL A 31 12.27 -14.17 7.50
N LYS A 32 13.39 -13.58 7.89
CA LYS A 32 14.73 -14.23 7.76
C LYS A 32 14.86 -15.49 8.62
N GLY A 33 14.09 -15.62 9.69
CA GLY A 33 14.00 -16.82 10.53
C GLY A 33 13.14 -17.94 9.93
N GLN A 34 12.43 -17.67 8.84
CA GLN A 34 11.62 -18.67 8.13
C GLN A 34 12.43 -19.35 7.01
N PRO A 35 12.04 -20.54 6.56
CA PRO A 35 12.64 -21.16 5.38
C PRO A 35 12.53 -20.24 4.16
N ARG A 36 13.62 -20.08 3.43
CA ARG A 36 13.60 -19.39 2.13
C ARG A 36 12.74 -20.18 1.13
N PHE A 37 12.09 -19.46 0.21
CA PHE A 37 11.29 -20.06 -0.84
C PHE A 37 11.73 -19.55 -2.22
N ASP A 38 11.49 -20.35 -3.24
CA ASP A 38 11.66 -19.91 -4.63
C ASP A 38 10.47 -19.05 -5.02
N GLY A 39 10.76 -17.80 -5.39
CA GLY A 39 9.76 -16.77 -5.61
C GLY A 39 10.17 -15.76 -6.68
N PRO A 40 9.45 -14.63 -6.75
CA PRO A 40 9.75 -13.56 -7.71
C PRO A 40 11.17 -13.03 -7.52
N LYS A 41 11.71 -12.44 -8.59
CA LYS A 41 13.06 -11.84 -8.60
C LYS A 41 13.02 -10.32 -8.66
N ASN A 42 12.11 -9.75 -9.44
CA ASN A 42 11.97 -8.31 -9.68
C ASN A 42 10.54 -7.86 -9.37
N VAL A 43 10.33 -7.24 -8.23
CA VAL A 43 8.99 -6.95 -7.70
C VAL A 43 8.72 -5.45 -7.65
N LEU A 44 7.58 -5.04 -8.22
CA LEU A 44 7.01 -3.72 -8.03
C LEU A 44 5.89 -3.79 -6.99
N ILE A 45 5.99 -3.00 -5.93
CA ILE A 45 4.97 -2.92 -4.87
C ILE A 45 4.43 -1.50 -4.80
N LEU A 46 3.15 -1.32 -5.09
CA LEU A 46 2.42 -0.07 -4.90
C LEU A 46 1.79 -0.08 -3.50
N GLY A 47 2.00 0.98 -2.73
CA GLY A 47 1.63 1.02 -1.31
C GLY A 47 2.68 0.41 -0.36
N ALA A 48 3.95 0.42 -0.75
CA ALA A 48 5.05 -0.35 -0.15
C ALA A 48 5.53 0.11 1.24
N SER A 49 5.02 1.22 1.77
CA SER A 49 5.59 1.87 2.97
C SER A 49 5.01 1.40 4.29
N SER A 50 3.86 0.74 4.27
CA SER A 50 3.15 0.30 5.49
C SER A 50 2.21 -0.87 5.20
N SER A 51 1.59 -1.42 6.27
CA SER A 51 0.55 -2.46 6.18
C SER A 51 0.94 -3.64 5.27
N TYR A 52 0.00 -4.12 4.46
CA TYR A 52 0.17 -5.30 3.60
C TYR A 52 1.25 -5.10 2.53
N GLY A 53 1.34 -3.91 1.94
CA GLY A 53 2.37 -3.61 0.94
C GLY A 53 3.78 -3.70 1.50
N LEU A 54 4.02 -3.15 2.71
CA LEU A 54 5.30 -3.29 3.39
C LEU A 54 5.60 -4.74 3.77
N ALA A 55 4.61 -5.48 4.30
CA ALA A 55 4.76 -6.89 4.65
C ALA A 55 5.12 -7.72 3.41
N SER A 56 4.43 -7.51 2.30
CA SER A 56 4.71 -8.17 1.02
C SER A 56 6.12 -7.85 0.52
N ARG A 57 6.55 -6.59 0.63
CA ARG A 57 7.90 -6.17 0.25
C ARG A 57 8.97 -6.85 1.10
N ILE A 58 8.76 -6.97 2.41
CA ILE A 58 9.67 -7.67 3.32
C ILE A 58 9.75 -9.16 2.96
N VAL A 59 8.61 -9.80 2.73
CA VAL A 59 8.56 -11.23 2.41
C VAL A 59 9.24 -11.52 1.07
N THR A 60 9.00 -10.75 0.03
CA THR A 60 9.62 -10.96 -1.28
C THR A 60 11.12 -10.67 -1.25
N ALA A 61 11.56 -9.61 -0.59
CA ALA A 61 12.98 -9.28 -0.50
C ALA A 61 13.75 -10.29 0.39
N PHE A 62 13.34 -10.47 1.62
CA PHE A 62 14.13 -11.24 2.59
C PHE A 62 13.78 -12.74 2.64
N GLY A 63 12.61 -13.14 2.14
CA GLY A 63 12.20 -14.54 2.03
C GLY A 63 12.58 -15.18 0.71
N ALA A 64 12.37 -14.49 -0.42
CA ALA A 64 12.70 -14.99 -1.77
C ALA A 64 14.03 -14.43 -2.34
N GLY A 65 14.57 -13.36 -1.76
CA GLY A 65 15.78 -12.70 -2.28
C GLY A 65 15.50 -11.83 -3.50
N ALA A 66 14.32 -11.20 -3.57
CA ALA A 66 13.92 -10.36 -4.69
C ALA A 66 14.48 -8.94 -4.58
N ASP A 67 14.83 -8.36 -5.72
CA ASP A 67 14.99 -6.92 -5.88
C ASP A 67 13.62 -6.24 -5.90
N THR A 68 13.50 -5.05 -5.30
CA THR A 68 12.20 -4.41 -5.13
C THR A 68 12.17 -2.95 -5.52
N ILE A 69 11.10 -2.55 -6.22
CA ILE A 69 10.68 -1.17 -6.35
C ILE A 69 9.48 -0.97 -5.43
N GLY A 70 9.62 -0.11 -4.43
CA GLY A 70 8.51 0.28 -3.55
C GLY A 70 8.00 1.66 -3.94
N PHE A 71 6.70 1.76 -4.19
CA PHE A 71 6.02 3.01 -4.47
C PHE A 71 5.10 3.39 -3.30
N SER A 72 5.10 4.66 -2.88
CA SER A 72 4.25 5.10 -1.78
C SER A 72 3.98 6.61 -1.81
N PHE A 73 2.91 7.02 -1.12
CA PHE A 73 2.55 8.42 -0.94
C PHE A 73 2.92 8.87 0.47
N GLU A 74 4.14 9.35 0.65
CA GLU A 74 4.69 9.70 1.94
C GLU A 74 5.16 11.15 2.02
N ARG A 75 5.27 11.65 3.24
CA ARG A 75 5.76 13.00 3.50
C ARG A 75 7.02 12.95 4.35
N GLY A 76 8.07 13.58 3.85
CA GLY A 76 9.34 13.76 4.54
C GLY A 76 9.26 14.77 5.68
N ILE A 77 10.41 14.98 6.33
CA ILE A 77 10.61 16.01 7.36
C ILE A 77 10.44 17.39 6.75
N SER A 78 9.81 18.31 7.47
CA SER A 78 9.83 19.75 7.21
C SER A 78 10.02 20.50 8.52
N ASP A 79 10.22 21.83 8.45
CA ASP A 79 10.39 22.68 9.65
C ASP A 79 9.18 22.61 10.60
N GLU A 80 8.00 22.31 10.06
CA GLU A 80 6.74 22.30 10.82
C GLU A 80 6.28 20.90 11.24
N ARG A 81 6.90 19.82 10.72
CA ARG A 81 6.41 18.44 10.95
C ARG A 81 7.49 17.37 10.84
N LEU A 82 7.30 16.32 11.61
CA LEU A 82 8.03 15.07 11.45
C LEU A 82 7.56 14.33 10.18
N ALA A 83 8.46 13.51 9.63
CA ALA A 83 8.10 12.59 8.56
C ALA A 83 7.05 11.55 9.02
N THR A 84 6.32 11.01 8.06
CA THR A 84 5.39 9.88 8.29
C THR A 84 6.14 8.60 8.65
N ALA A 85 5.46 7.65 9.26
CA ALA A 85 6.04 6.34 9.59
C ALA A 85 6.53 5.61 8.33
N GLY A 86 5.73 5.64 7.25
CA GLY A 86 6.09 5.02 5.99
C GLY A 86 7.31 5.64 5.32
N TRP A 87 7.55 6.94 5.51
CA TRP A 87 8.80 7.58 5.08
C TRP A 87 10.02 6.92 5.73
N TRP A 88 9.97 6.72 7.05
CA TRP A 88 11.05 6.06 7.79
C TRP A 88 11.18 4.58 7.41
N ASN A 89 10.06 3.89 7.22
CA ASN A 89 10.07 2.50 6.79
C ASN A 89 10.76 2.34 5.42
N ASN A 90 10.51 3.24 4.46
CA ASN A 90 11.17 3.22 3.16
C ASN A 90 12.69 3.38 3.28
N ILE A 91 13.16 4.30 4.13
CA ILE A 91 14.59 4.53 4.36
C ILE A 91 15.23 3.27 4.96
N PHE A 92 14.67 2.77 6.06
CA PHE A 92 15.27 1.66 6.78
C PHE A 92 15.12 0.32 6.05
N PHE A 93 14.04 0.14 5.29
CA PHE A 93 13.92 -1.02 4.41
C PHE A 93 15.07 -1.05 3.39
N LYS A 94 15.32 0.08 2.73
CA LYS A 94 16.40 0.19 1.76
C LYS A 94 17.76 -0.11 2.40
N GLU A 95 18.04 0.48 3.58
CA GLU A 95 19.28 0.20 4.33
C GLU A 95 19.47 -1.31 4.63
N GLU A 96 18.41 -2.01 5.04
CA GLU A 96 18.50 -3.44 5.36
C GLU A 96 18.59 -4.32 4.10
N ALA A 97 17.90 -3.96 3.01
CA ALA A 97 17.98 -4.68 1.73
C ALA A 97 19.39 -4.56 1.11
N GLU A 98 19.97 -3.37 1.11
CA GLU A 98 21.34 -3.12 0.59
C GLU A 98 22.40 -3.91 1.38
N LYS A 99 22.23 -4.14 2.68
CA LYS A 99 23.13 -5.01 3.48
C LYS A 99 23.11 -6.47 3.03
N GLU A 100 22.01 -6.93 2.49
CA GLU A 100 21.86 -8.28 1.92
C GLU A 100 22.25 -8.35 0.43
N GLY A 101 22.72 -7.23 -0.14
CA GLY A 101 23.07 -7.13 -1.55
C GLY A 101 21.87 -7.06 -2.49
N LEU A 102 20.67 -6.74 -1.95
CA LEU A 102 19.46 -6.59 -2.72
C LEU A 102 19.24 -5.14 -3.16
N MET A 103 18.75 -4.97 -4.38
CA MET A 103 18.34 -3.67 -4.88
C MET A 103 16.99 -3.27 -4.26
N ALA A 104 16.92 -2.04 -3.73
CA ALA A 104 15.69 -1.48 -3.18
C ALA A 104 15.53 -0.02 -3.59
N LYS A 105 14.65 0.23 -4.55
CA LYS A 105 14.31 1.58 -5.00
C LYS A 105 13.01 2.05 -4.35
N ASN A 106 12.98 3.32 -3.95
CA ASN A 106 11.75 3.96 -3.47
C ASN A 106 11.33 5.06 -4.41
N PHE A 107 10.05 5.05 -4.80
CA PHE A 107 9.36 6.17 -5.45
C PHE A 107 8.35 6.76 -4.48
N ILE A 108 8.31 8.09 -4.40
CA ILE A 108 7.39 8.82 -3.54
C ILE A 108 6.57 9.75 -4.43
N GLY A 109 5.26 9.55 -4.46
CA GLY A 109 4.37 10.35 -5.31
C GLY A 109 2.95 9.82 -5.33
N ASP A 110 2.13 10.35 -6.24
CA ASP A 110 0.77 9.91 -6.48
C ASP A 110 0.76 8.72 -7.45
N ALA A 111 0.41 7.53 -6.95
CA ALA A 111 0.35 6.30 -7.76
C ALA A 111 -0.67 6.38 -8.90
N PHE A 112 -1.66 7.25 -8.79
CA PHE A 112 -2.68 7.45 -9.82
C PHE A 112 -2.18 8.27 -11.02
N SER A 113 -1.07 9.01 -10.88
CA SER A 113 -0.59 9.90 -11.94
C SER A 113 0.12 9.15 -13.07
N ASN A 114 -0.09 9.58 -14.30
CA ASN A 114 0.60 9.01 -15.48
C ASN A 114 2.10 9.31 -15.42
N GLU A 115 2.49 10.52 -14.98
CA GLU A 115 3.89 10.93 -14.83
C GLU A 115 4.68 9.96 -13.93
N MET A 116 4.08 9.53 -12.81
CA MET A 116 4.75 8.60 -11.90
C MET A 116 4.82 7.18 -12.47
N LYS A 117 3.80 6.75 -13.23
CA LYS A 117 3.83 5.47 -13.96
C LYS A 117 4.98 5.46 -14.96
N GLU A 118 5.13 6.51 -15.76
CA GLU A 118 6.21 6.69 -16.72
C GLU A 118 7.58 6.66 -16.04
N ALA A 119 7.76 7.37 -14.92
CA ALA A 119 9.03 7.40 -14.19
C ALA A 119 9.42 6.01 -13.64
N VAL A 120 8.47 5.23 -13.15
CA VAL A 120 8.72 3.86 -12.69
C VAL A 120 9.09 2.94 -13.87
N ILE A 121 8.37 3.04 -14.99
CA ILE A 121 8.62 2.27 -16.20
C ILE A 121 10.01 2.58 -16.77
N GLU A 122 10.38 3.85 -16.83
CA GLU A 122 11.72 4.27 -17.28
C GLU A 122 12.81 3.68 -16.38
N TYR A 123 12.61 3.72 -15.06
CA TYR A 123 13.54 3.10 -14.12
C TYR A 123 13.65 1.58 -14.31
N ILE A 124 12.53 0.89 -14.54
CA ILE A 124 12.57 -0.56 -14.82
C ILE A 124 13.40 -0.85 -16.05
N LYS A 125 13.21 -0.10 -17.13
CA LYS A 125 13.94 -0.28 -18.40
C LYS A 125 15.44 -0.07 -18.26
N ASN A 126 15.84 0.96 -17.54
CA ASN A 126 17.21 1.44 -17.55
C ASN A 126 18.05 0.94 -16.38
N GLU A 127 17.45 0.69 -15.21
CA GLU A 127 18.19 0.46 -13.97
C GLU A 127 17.75 -0.80 -13.20
N PHE A 128 16.60 -1.42 -13.56
CA PHE A 128 16.04 -2.54 -12.81
C PHE A 128 15.96 -3.85 -13.62
N GLY A 129 16.90 -4.06 -14.52
CA GLY A 129 16.98 -5.30 -15.33
C GLY A 129 16.00 -5.38 -16.49
N GLY A 130 15.24 -4.31 -16.75
CA GLY A 130 14.35 -4.17 -17.91
C GLY A 130 12.96 -4.78 -17.73
N LYS A 131 12.77 -5.67 -16.75
CA LYS A 131 11.49 -6.37 -16.55
C LYS A 131 11.20 -6.63 -15.08
N ILE A 132 9.90 -6.76 -14.77
CA ILE A 132 9.40 -7.25 -13.49
C ILE A 132 8.61 -8.54 -13.69
N ASP A 133 8.62 -9.40 -12.70
CA ASP A 133 7.88 -10.69 -12.68
C ASP A 133 6.70 -10.69 -11.71
N LEU A 134 6.61 -9.68 -10.81
CA LEU A 134 5.49 -9.52 -9.89
C LEU A 134 5.13 -8.05 -9.67
N LEU A 135 3.82 -7.75 -9.78
CA LEU A 135 3.21 -6.52 -9.30
C LEU A 135 2.32 -6.80 -8.08
N ILE A 136 2.55 -6.09 -6.99
CA ILE A 136 1.65 -6.07 -5.84
C ILE A 136 1.03 -4.69 -5.74
N TYR A 137 -0.29 -4.62 -5.84
CA TYR A 137 -1.07 -3.40 -5.67
C TYR A 137 -1.71 -3.42 -4.29
N SER A 138 -1.32 -2.49 -3.41
CA SER A 138 -1.82 -2.36 -2.05
C SER A 138 -2.08 -0.88 -1.73
N VAL A 139 -2.91 -0.26 -2.56
CA VAL A 139 -3.21 1.17 -2.46
C VAL A 139 -4.63 1.35 -1.96
N ALA A 140 -4.75 1.92 -0.76
CA ALA A 140 -6.01 2.41 -0.22
C ALA A 140 -5.97 3.93 -0.13
N SER A 141 -6.97 4.60 -0.69
CA SER A 141 -7.02 6.06 -0.71
C SER A 141 -8.43 6.59 -0.43
N GLY A 142 -8.50 7.73 0.25
CA GLY A 142 -9.75 8.48 0.40
C GLY A 142 -10.14 9.29 -0.83
N MET A 143 -9.25 9.39 -1.81
CA MET A 143 -9.51 10.14 -3.05
C MET A 143 -8.55 9.74 -4.16
N ARG A 144 -9.01 9.86 -5.40
CA ARG A 144 -8.22 9.70 -6.62
C ARG A 144 -8.54 10.86 -7.57
N LYS A 145 -7.50 11.51 -8.07
CA LYS A 145 -7.61 12.41 -9.22
C LYS A 145 -7.37 11.57 -10.47
N ASP A 146 -8.37 11.52 -11.35
CA ASP A 146 -8.21 10.84 -12.63
C ASP A 146 -7.19 11.62 -13.49
N PRO A 147 -6.11 10.97 -13.95
CA PRO A 147 -5.03 11.68 -14.65
C PRO A 147 -5.41 12.14 -16.06
N ASP A 148 -6.43 11.55 -16.68
CA ASP A 148 -6.83 11.87 -18.05
C ASP A 148 -7.90 12.96 -18.09
N THR A 149 -8.85 12.93 -17.14
CA THR A 149 -9.97 13.87 -17.09
C THR A 149 -9.77 15.00 -16.10
N GLY A 150 -8.88 14.82 -15.11
CA GLY A 150 -8.66 15.75 -14.00
C GLY A 150 -9.76 15.73 -12.93
N VAL A 151 -10.79 14.90 -13.09
CA VAL A 151 -11.89 14.73 -12.12
C VAL A 151 -11.34 14.08 -10.84
N THR A 152 -11.78 14.60 -9.69
CA THR A 152 -11.39 14.03 -8.39
C THR A 152 -12.57 13.26 -7.79
N TYR A 153 -12.41 11.96 -7.69
CA TYR A 153 -13.33 11.05 -6.99
C TYR A 153 -12.96 10.92 -5.52
N ARG A 154 -13.97 10.70 -4.66
CA ARG A 154 -13.77 10.49 -3.22
C ARG A 154 -14.45 9.21 -2.80
N SER A 155 -13.69 8.32 -2.15
CA SER A 155 -14.26 7.11 -1.56
C SER A 155 -14.97 7.43 -0.25
N ALA A 156 -16.03 6.68 0.04
CA ALA A 156 -16.76 6.72 1.29
C ALA A 156 -16.77 5.34 1.93
N ILE A 157 -16.50 5.29 3.24
CA ILE A 157 -16.69 4.07 4.05
C ILE A 157 -18.05 4.19 4.71
N LYS A 158 -19.07 3.70 4.02
CA LYS A 158 -20.47 3.74 4.45
C LYS A 158 -21.17 2.42 4.13
N PRO A 159 -22.18 2.02 4.92
CA PRO A 159 -23.01 0.86 4.60
C PRO A 159 -23.81 1.09 3.31
N ILE A 160 -24.22 0.00 2.67
CA ILE A 160 -25.10 0.03 1.51
C ILE A 160 -26.50 -0.37 1.97
N GLY A 161 -27.50 0.45 1.64
CA GLY A 161 -28.91 0.13 1.81
C GLY A 161 -29.51 0.52 3.16
N GLU A 162 -28.81 0.43 4.27
CA GLU A 162 -29.36 0.72 5.61
C GLU A 162 -28.41 1.52 6.50
N THR A 163 -28.98 2.22 7.47
CA THR A 163 -28.23 2.96 8.50
C THR A 163 -27.63 1.99 9.52
N VAL A 164 -26.36 2.15 9.82
CA VAL A 164 -25.65 1.39 10.86
C VAL A 164 -25.33 2.30 12.04
N SER A 165 -25.54 1.80 13.27
CA SER A 165 -25.14 2.50 14.49
C SER A 165 -24.29 1.60 15.38
N GLY A 166 -23.36 2.21 16.11
CA GLY A 166 -22.49 1.49 17.04
C GLY A 166 -21.71 2.42 17.94
N THR A 167 -21.17 1.86 19.03
CA THR A 167 -20.35 2.61 19.97
C THR A 167 -18.94 2.74 19.43
N ASN A 168 -18.42 3.95 19.42
CA ASN A 168 -17.04 4.25 19.03
C ASN A 168 -16.30 4.93 20.19
N ILE A 169 -14.97 5.01 20.10
CA ILE A 169 -14.10 5.64 21.08
C ILE A 169 -13.40 6.87 20.49
N ASN A 170 -13.42 7.97 21.21
CA ASN A 170 -12.59 9.12 20.91
C ASN A 170 -11.19 8.89 21.49
N LEU A 171 -10.19 8.71 20.64
CA LEU A 171 -8.82 8.39 21.05
C LEU A 171 -8.10 9.54 21.78
N GLU A 172 -8.55 10.79 21.60
CA GLU A 172 -7.96 11.95 22.31
C GLU A 172 -8.43 12.01 23.76
N THR A 173 -9.69 11.67 24.03
CA THR A 173 -10.32 11.79 25.34
C THR A 173 -10.52 10.46 26.05
N GLY A 174 -10.48 9.35 25.34
CA GLY A 174 -10.84 8.02 25.84
C GLY A 174 -12.35 7.84 26.06
N GLY A 175 -13.18 8.84 25.70
CA GLY A 175 -14.63 8.79 25.87
C GLY A 175 -15.31 7.95 24.78
N LEU A 176 -16.34 7.19 25.21
CA LEU A 176 -17.20 6.47 24.27
C LEU A 176 -18.31 7.39 23.74
N TYR A 177 -18.68 7.19 22.47
CA TYR A 177 -19.82 7.90 21.87
C TYR A 177 -20.54 6.99 20.88
N GLU A 178 -21.84 7.24 20.72
CA GLU A 178 -22.63 6.57 19.68
C GLU A 178 -22.37 7.23 18.34
N GLN A 179 -22.04 6.40 17.35
CA GLN A 179 -21.87 6.83 15.95
C GLN A 179 -23.00 6.23 15.13
N VAL A 180 -23.65 7.07 14.34
CA VAL A 180 -24.64 6.66 13.35
C VAL A 180 -24.09 6.97 11.99
N ILE A 181 -24.10 5.98 11.09
CA ILE A 181 -23.60 6.10 9.72
C ILE A 181 -24.77 5.83 8.78
N GLU A 182 -25.16 6.85 8.05
CA GLU A 182 -26.18 6.76 7.02
C GLU A 182 -25.67 5.98 5.80
N PRO A 183 -26.54 5.29 5.05
CA PRO A 183 -26.14 4.55 3.88
C PRO A 183 -25.47 5.44 2.84
N ALA A 184 -24.57 4.83 2.05
CA ALA A 184 -23.97 5.50 0.91
C ALA A 184 -25.02 5.84 -0.14
N THR A 185 -24.90 7.02 -0.75
CA THR A 185 -25.66 7.38 -1.96
C THR A 185 -25.09 6.63 -3.18
N GLU A 186 -25.86 6.54 -4.27
CA GLU A 186 -25.37 5.95 -5.52
C GLU A 186 -24.09 6.62 -6.02
N GLU A 187 -24.03 7.96 -5.94
CA GLU A 187 -22.83 8.72 -6.31
C GLU A 187 -21.60 8.37 -5.42
N GLU A 188 -21.80 8.20 -4.12
CA GLU A 188 -20.74 7.80 -3.19
C GLU A 188 -20.24 6.38 -3.48
N ILE A 189 -21.14 5.46 -3.86
CA ILE A 189 -20.79 4.10 -4.28
C ILE A 189 -19.96 4.14 -5.56
N GLU A 190 -20.44 4.83 -6.60
CA GLU A 190 -19.73 4.97 -7.88
C GLU A 190 -18.35 5.62 -7.68
N ASN A 191 -18.27 6.69 -6.91
CA ASN A 191 -17.00 7.35 -6.60
C ASN A 191 -16.05 6.43 -5.83
N THR A 192 -16.57 5.63 -4.90
CA THR A 192 -15.76 4.64 -4.16
C THR A 192 -15.19 3.57 -5.09
N VAL A 193 -15.99 3.06 -6.02
CA VAL A 193 -15.52 2.13 -7.06
C VAL A 193 -14.45 2.79 -7.94
N LYS A 194 -14.58 4.06 -8.29
CA LYS A 194 -13.55 4.81 -9.05
C LYS A 194 -12.23 4.95 -8.31
N VAL A 195 -12.26 5.03 -6.98
CA VAL A 195 -11.05 5.16 -6.15
C VAL A 195 -10.44 3.80 -5.80
N MET A 196 -11.29 2.82 -5.43
CA MET A 196 -10.86 1.56 -4.79
C MET A 196 -11.18 0.31 -5.63
N GLY A 197 -11.92 0.41 -6.74
CA GLY A 197 -12.45 -0.72 -7.49
C GLY A 197 -11.53 -1.33 -8.56
N GLY A 198 -10.22 -1.20 -8.43
CA GLY A 198 -9.27 -1.90 -9.31
C GLY A 198 -8.96 -1.21 -10.64
N GLU A 199 -9.65 -0.14 -11.04
CA GLU A 199 -9.40 0.57 -12.31
C GLU A 199 -7.95 1.05 -12.45
N ASP A 200 -7.35 1.58 -11.38
CA ASP A 200 -5.96 2.03 -11.44
C ASP A 200 -4.96 0.87 -11.43
N TRP A 201 -5.27 -0.22 -10.75
CA TRP A 201 -4.49 -1.46 -10.84
C TRP A 201 -4.44 -1.98 -12.28
N GLU A 202 -5.57 -2.03 -12.98
CA GLU A 202 -5.65 -2.38 -14.40
C GLU A 202 -4.82 -1.41 -15.27
N ARG A 203 -4.90 -0.10 -15.02
CA ARG A 203 -4.09 0.92 -15.71
C ARG A 203 -2.59 0.70 -15.52
N TRP A 204 -2.14 0.30 -14.34
CA TRP A 204 -0.75 -0.07 -14.10
C TRP A 204 -0.34 -1.30 -14.93
N ILE A 205 -1.16 -2.35 -14.96
CA ILE A 205 -0.88 -3.56 -15.75
C ILE A 205 -0.78 -3.20 -17.23
N HIS A 206 -1.71 -2.43 -17.76
CA HIS A 206 -1.64 -1.98 -19.16
C HIS A 206 -0.40 -1.16 -19.46
N ALA A 207 -0.08 -0.17 -18.63
CA ALA A 207 1.10 0.67 -18.84
C ALA A 207 2.40 -0.14 -18.83
N LEU A 208 2.55 -1.09 -17.90
CA LEU A 208 3.71 -1.98 -17.82
C LEU A 208 3.79 -2.91 -19.02
N ASN A 209 2.66 -3.49 -19.46
CA ASN A 209 2.57 -4.37 -20.61
C ASN A 209 2.93 -3.65 -21.90
N ASP A 210 2.32 -2.50 -22.16
CA ASP A 210 2.53 -1.69 -23.36
C ASP A 210 3.97 -1.18 -23.47
N ALA A 211 4.59 -0.93 -22.32
CA ALA A 211 6.01 -0.58 -22.25
C ALA A 211 6.96 -1.77 -22.46
N GLY A 212 6.45 -3.02 -22.45
CA GLY A 212 7.22 -4.25 -22.62
C GLY A 212 8.10 -4.60 -21.42
N VAL A 213 7.74 -4.14 -20.22
CA VAL A 213 8.54 -4.32 -18.98
C VAL A 213 8.03 -5.42 -18.06
N ILE A 214 7.08 -6.23 -18.50
CA ILE A 214 6.66 -7.45 -17.80
C ILE A 214 7.37 -8.68 -18.36
N ASP A 215 7.67 -9.63 -17.47
CA ASP A 215 8.35 -10.87 -17.86
C ASP A 215 7.36 -11.97 -18.27
N GLU A 216 7.86 -13.03 -18.91
CA GLU A 216 7.08 -14.24 -19.19
C GLU A 216 6.72 -14.92 -17.85
N GLY A 217 5.43 -15.15 -17.61
CA GLY A 217 4.96 -15.65 -16.33
C GLY A 217 4.71 -14.59 -15.24
N PHE A 218 4.73 -13.30 -15.62
CA PHE A 218 4.34 -12.20 -14.77
C PHE A 218 3.03 -12.48 -14.03
N LYS A 219 3.01 -12.11 -12.74
CA LYS A 219 1.82 -12.18 -11.88
C LYS A 219 1.50 -10.84 -11.29
N SER A 220 0.23 -10.62 -10.98
CA SER A 220 -0.20 -9.44 -10.25
C SER A 220 -1.23 -9.80 -9.20
N PHE A 221 -1.15 -9.14 -8.04
CA PHE A 221 -2.10 -9.26 -6.94
C PHE A 221 -2.55 -7.87 -6.52
N ASP A 222 -3.85 -7.71 -6.38
CA ASP A 222 -4.45 -6.61 -5.62
C ASP A 222 -4.70 -7.09 -4.18
N ILE A 223 -4.28 -6.28 -3.21
CA ILE A 223 -4.49 -6.56 -1.79
C ILE A 223 -5.42 -5.48 -1.26
N GLU A 224 -6.69 -5.76 -1.31
CA GLU A 224 -7.72 -4.94 -0.70
C GLU A 224 -7.88 -5.28 0.79
N GLY A 225 -8.22 -4.29 1.59
CA GLY A 225 -8.61 -4.52 2.97
C GLY A 225 -9.91 -5.33 2.99
N VAL A 226 -9.88 -6.52 3.58
CA VAL A 226 -11.10 -7.28 3.79
C VAL A 226 -11.95 -6.54 4.83
N ASP A 227 -13.15 -6.15 4.45
CA ASP A 227 -14.16 -5.72 5.42
C ASP A 227 -14.63 -6.97 6.19
N TYR A 228 -14.30 -7.03 7.47
CA TYR A 228 -14.60 -8.18 8.33
C TYR A 228 -16.10 -8.38 8.58
N GLU A 229 -16.95 -7.48 8.11
CA GLU A 229 -18.41 -7.59 8.23
C GLU A 229 -19.07 -8.30 7.03
N GLN A 230 -18.37 -8.55 5.94
CA GLN A 230 -18.87 -9.47 4.93
C GLN A 230 -18.65 -10.89 5.40
N GLU A 231 -19.73 -11.60 5.72
CA GLU A 231 -19.68 -13.05 5.85
C GLU A 231 -19.06 -13.63 4.58
N LEU A 232 -17.80 -14.01 4.70
CA LEU A 232 -17.09 -14.75 3.65
C LEU A 232 -17.93 -15.99 3.33
N ASP A 233 -18.59 -16.02 2.18
CA ASP A 233 -19.24 -17.23 1.70
C ASP A 233 -18.15 -18.28 1.42
N LEU A 234 -17.85 -19.06 2.48
CA LEU A 234 -16.86 -20.13 2.44
C LEU A 234 -17.20 -21.18 1.37
N ASP A 235 -18.45 -21.27 0.94
CA ASP A 235 -18.87 -22.18 -0.13
C ASP A 235 -18.58 -21.61 -1.52
N ALA A 236 -18.58 -20.26 -1.67
CA ALA A 236 -18.08 -19.62 -2.88
C ALA A 236 -16.56 -19.79 -3.02
N LEU A 237 -15.79 -19.65 -1.92
CA LEU A 237 -14.34 -19.87 -1.92
C LEU A 237 -13.95 -21.33 -2.23
N LYS A 238 -14.75 -22.32 -1.79
CA LYS A 238 -14.51 -23.73 -2.13
C LYS A 238 -14.69 -24.05 -3.62
N LYS A 239 -15.48 -23.22 -4.33
CA LYS A 239 -15.70 -23.36 -5.79
C LYS A 239 -14.57 -22.75 -6.63
N LEU A 240 -13.67 -21.98 -6.05
CA LEU A 240 -12.51 -21.35 -6.70
C LEU A 240 -11.23 -22.20 -6.64
N LYS A 241 -11.30 -23.44 -6.09
CA LYS A 241 -10.17 -24.38 -6.18
C LYS A 241 -10.07 -24.93 -7.60
N PRO A 242 -8.86 -24.92 -8.19
CA PRO A 242 -8.59 -25.58 -9.47
C PRO A 242 -8.77 -27.09 -9.36
#